data_be3c0bc8f6e87d8e00b275534b663535
#
_entry.id   be3c0bc8f6e87d8e00b275534b663535
#
_cell.length_a   1.000
_cell.length_b   1.000
_cell.length_c   1.000
_cell.angle_alpha   90.00
_cell.angle_beta   90.00
_cell.angle_gamma   90.00
#
_symmetry.space_group_name_H-M   'P 1'
#
loop_
_entity.id
_entity.type
_entity.pdbx_description
1 polymer ?
#
loop_
_entity_poly.entity_id
_entity_poly.type
_entity_poly.pdbx_seq_one_letter_code
_entity_poly.pdbx_strand_id
1 'polypeptide(L)'
;TTRLVGSEMCIRDRFKSQNMALNSYITEEGLEMGRAQVMQAEAAGVKPSVLMNPILLKPTNDVGSQVIVKGEVLGNMRARDYFGYKKKLVPTICEAFSELEKQADIIVMEGAGSPAEINLKSDDIVNMGLAKLVDAPVLLVGDIDRGGVFAQLLGTLILLEEDEKARVKGL
;
A
#
# COMPACT_ATOMS: atom_id res chain seq x y z
N THR A 1 -3.78 -28.42 11.49
CA THR A 1 -2.87 -27.34 11.08
C THR A 1 -2.17 -27.78 9.78
N THR A 2 -2.79 -27.48 8.67
CA THR A 2 -2.17 -27.71 7.38
C THR A 2 -1.11 -26.62 7.19
N ARG A 3 0.11 -26.92 7.57
CA ARG A 3 1.27 -26.19 7.08
C ARG A 3 1.27 -26.37 5.57
N LEU A 4 1.02 -25.34 4.83
CA LEU A 4 1.48 -25.23 3.46
C LEU A 4 3.02 -25.11 3.50
N VAL A 5 3.67 -26.24 3.70
CA VAL A 5 5.10 -26.39 3.47
C VAL A 5 5.21 -27.00 2.09
N GLY A 6 5.05 -26.17 1.09
CA GLY A 6 5.67 -26.40 -0.19
C GLY A 6 7.11 -25.96 -0.06
N SER A 7 8.04 -26.84 -0.29
CA SER A 7 9.49 -26.58 -0.31
C SER A 7 9.93 -25.73 -1.51
N GLU A 8 9.04 -25.23 -2.25
CA GLU A 8 9.24 -24.25 -3.30
C GLU A 8 8.81 -22.90 -2.69
N MET A 9 9.79 -22.07 -2.38
CA MET A 9 9.55 -20.75 -1.85
C MET A 9 8.81 -19.91 -2.89
N CYS A 10 7.48 -19.88 -2.80
CA CYS A 10 6.76 -18.74 -3.27
C CYS A 10 7.21 -17.57 -2.38
N ILE A 11 8.18 -16.81 -2.80
CA ILE A 11 8.57 -15.59 -2.13
C ILE A 11 7.37 -14.67 -2.27
N ARG A 12 6.65 -14.52 -1.15
CA ARG A 12 5.51 -13.62 -1.06
C ARG A 12 6.04 -12.31 -0.54
N ASP A 13 6.14 -11.35 -1.41
CA ASP A 13 6.50 -10.02 -0.98
C ASP A 13 5.25 -9.20 -0.64
N ARG A 14 5.42 -8.19 0.18
CA ARG A 14 4.36 -7.29 0.63
C ARG A 14 4.65 -5.89 0.15
N PHE A 15 3.61 -5.24 -0.35
CA PHE A 15 3.75 -3.91 -0.91
C PHE A 15 2.64 -2.98 -0.41
N LYS A 16 3.05 -1.84 0.09
CA LYS A 16 2.17 -0.72 0.40
C LYS A 16 2.77 0.54 -0.20
N SER A 17 2.23 1.01 -1.29
CA SER A 17 2.77 2.13 -2.07
C SER A 17 3.01 3.38 -1.23
N GLN A 18 2.07 3.70 -0.34
CA GLN A 18 2.15 4.79 0.61
C GLN A 18 1.65 4.35 1.97
N ASN A 19 2.41 4.60 3.01
CA ASN A 19 1.98 4.44 4.40
C ASN A 19 1.98 5.78 5.13
N MET A 20 1.08 5.95 6.09
CA MET A 20 1.08 7.08 7.00
C MET A 20 1.25 6.54 8.42
N ALA A 21 2.40 6.76 9.02
CA ALA A 21 2.73 6.25 10.35
C ALA A 21 3.83 7.07 11.01
N LEU A 22 3.74 7.26 12.32
CA LEU A 22 4.82 7.83 13.14
C LEU A 22 5.92 6.79 13.40
N ASN A 23 5.53 5.52 13.57
CA ASN A 23 6.47 4.44 13.84
C ASN A 23 7.16 4.01 12.56
N SER A 24 8.46 4.19 12.54
CA SER A 24 9.33 3.79 11.44
C SER A 24 10.46 2.87 11.91
N TYR A 25 11.22 2.39 10.96
CA TYR A 25 12.36 1.50 11.15
C TYR A 25 13.44 1.92 10.16
N ILE A 26 14.69 1.81 10.58
CA ILE A 26 15.84 2.03 9.71
C ILE A 26 16.38 0.67 9.25
N THR A 27 16.42 0.46 7.95
CA THR A 27 16.96 -0.77 7.35
C THR A 27 18.47 -0.89 7.53
N GLU A 28 19.04 -2.04 7.20
CA GLU A 28 20.50 -2.26 7.25
C GLU A 28 21.28 -1.24 6.37
N GLU A 29 20.62 -0.77 5.29
CA GLU A 29 21.20 0.24 4.39
C GLU A 29 21.09 1.67 4.92
N GLY A 30 20.50 1.87 6.11
CA GLY A 30 20.30 3.20 6.69
C GLY A 30 19.08 3.95 6.15
N LEU A 31 18.15 3.26 5.46
CA LEU A 31 16.95 3.83 4.85
C LEU A 31 15.73 3.66 5.74
N GLU A 32 14.81 4.63 5.74
CA GLU A 32 13.64 4.65 6.61
C GLU A 32 12.40 4.08 5.93
N MET A 33 11.67 3.17 6.61
CA MET A 33 10.40 2.62 6.15
C MET A 33 9.38 2.44 7.28
N GLY A 34 8.13 2.20 6.94
CA GLY A 34 7.07 1.96 7.91
C GLY A 34 7.29 0.68 8.71
N ARG A 35 7.15 0.75 10.05
CA ARG A 35 7.35 -0.40 10.95
C ARG A 35 6.40 -1.56 10.65
N ALA A 36 5.18 -1.29 10.22
CA ALA A 36 4.21 -2.32 9.87
C ALA A 36 4.71 -3.20 8.72
N GLN A 37 5.30 -2.62 7.69
CA GLN A 37 5.85 -3.35 6.55
C GLN A 37 7.09 -4.16 6.93
N VAL A 38 7.88 -3.67 7.89
CA VAL A 38 9.00 -4.46 8.47
C VAL A 38 8.49 -5.71 9.15
N MET A 39 7.46 -5.60 10.01
CA MET A 39 6.86 -6.77 10.67
C MET A 39 6.28 -7.76 9.66
N GLN A 40 5.71 -7.27 8.57
CA GLN A 40 5.20 -8.11 7.50
C GLN A 40 6.32 -8.82 6.74
N ALA A 41 7.43 -8.15 6.48
CA ALA A 41 8.63 -8.76 5.87
C ALA A 41 9.23 -9.85 6.77
N GLU A 42 9.39 -9.55 8.06
CA GLU A 42 9.84 -10.52 9.07
C GLU A 42 8.94 -11.76 9.12
N ALA A 43 7.61 -11.55 9.11
CA ALA A 43 6.62 -12.64 9.10
C ALA A 43 6.68 -13.49 7.81
N ALA A 44 7.07 -12.89 6.69
CA ALA A 44 7.27 -13.57 5.42
C ALA A 44 8.64 -14.25 5.31
N GLY A 45 9.55 -14.00 6.26
CA GLY A 45 10.92 -14.54 6.24
C GLY A 45 11.85 -13.85 5.24
N VAL A 46 11.53 -12.61 4.85
CA VAL A 46 12.34 -11.82 3.93
C VAL A 46 12.92 -10.59 4.64
N LYS A 47 14.03 -10.07 4.13
CA LYS A 47 14.61 -8.84 4.66
C LYS A 47 13.72 -7.63 4.33
N PRO A 48 13.50 -6.73 5.31
CA PRO A 48 12.80 -5.47 5.04
C PRO A 48 13.53 -4.63 3.99
N SER A 49 12.78 -4.15 3.01
CA SER A 49 13.28 -3.27 1.96
C SER A 49 12.37 -2.06 1.79
N VAL A 50 12.93 -0.90 1.56
CA VAL A 50 12.16 0.33 1.27
C VAL A 50 11.33 0.22 -0.01
N LEU A 51 11.62 -0.74 -0.87
CA LEU A 51 10.78 -1.05 -2.04
C LEU A 51 9.39 -1.53 -1.63
N MET A 52 9.26 -2.19 -0.47
CA MET A 52 7.97 -2.65 0.07
C MET A 52 7.07 -1.50 0.54
N ASN A 53 7.68 -0.35 0.86
CA ASN A 53 6.97 0.87 1.26
C ASN A 53 7.71 2.10 0.72
N PRO A 54 7.62 2.37 -0.59
CA PRO A 54 8.41 3.42 -1.23
C PRO A 54 8.06 4.83 -0.76
N ILE A 55 6.85 5.04 -0.21
CA ILE A 55 6.43 6.34 0.32
C ILE A 55 5.95 6.18 1.75
N LEU A 56 6.60 6.91 2.66
CA LEU A 56 6.18 7.01 4.07
C LEU A 56 5.89 8.48 4.40
N LEU A 57 4.71 8.71 4.95
CA LEU A 57 4.31 10.01 5.50
C LEU A 57 4.35 9.95 7.02
N LYS A 58 5.13 10.81 7.64
CA LYS A 58 5.17 10.97 9.10
C LYS A 58 4.47 12.28 9.47
N PRO A 59 3.25 12.22 10.04
CA PRO A 59 2.57 13.43 10.51
C PRO A 59 3.46 14.22 11.46
N THR A 60 3.63 15.52 11.22
CA THR A 60 4.46 16.42 12.05
C THR A 60 3.62 17.39 12.86
N ASN A 61 2.42 17.72 12.35
CA ASN A 61 1.43 18.59 12.99
C ASN A 61 0.06 18.35 12.32
N ASP A 62 -0.96 19.10 12.72
CA ASP A 62 -2.34 18.95 12.23
C ASP A 62 -2.51 19.16 10.72
N VAL A 63 -1.54 19.79 10.05
CA VAL A 63 -1.68 20.19 8.64
C VAL A 63 -0.57 19.69 7.73
N GLY A 64 0.42 18.96 8.24
CA GLY A 64 1.58 18.54 7.44
C GLY A 64 2.22 17.24 7.84
N SER A 65 3.02 16.72 6.93
CA SER A 65 3.80 15.50 7.14
C SER A 65 5.22 15.65 6.58
N GLN A 66 6.15 14.99 7.22
CA GLN A 66 7.45 14.71 6.62
C GLN A 66 7.23 13.61 5.58
N VAL A 67 7.64 13.88 4.36
CA VAL A 67 7.54 12.95 3.22
C VAL A 67 8.88 12.25 3.06
N ILE A 68 8.84 10.93 3.10
CA ILE A 68 9.99 10.04 2.92
C ILE A 68 9.74 9.23 1.66
N VAL A 69 10.71 9.22 0.75
CA VAL A 69 10.64 8.54 -0.55
C VAL A 69 11.82 7.59 -0.68
N LYS A 70 11.54 6.30 -0.89
CA LYS A 70 12.56 5.22 -0.94
C LYS A 70 13.54 5.27 0.23
N GLY A 71 13.02 5.64 1.41
CA GLY A 71 13.78 5.68 2.66
C GLY A 71 14.52 6.98 2.95
N GLU A 72 14.52 7.95 2.04
CA GLU A 72 15.17 9.24 2.20
C GLU A 72 14.16 10.35 2.43
N VAL A 73 14.50 11.30 3.30
CA VAL A 73 13.64 12.45 3.60
C VAL A 73 13.63 13.40 2.42
N LEU A 74 12.47 13.54 1.77
CA LEU A 74 12.26 14.52 0.72
C LEU A 74 12.03 15.93 1.29
N GLY A 75 11.33 16.03 2.42
CA GLY A 75 11.03 17.28 3.11
C GLY A 75 9.68 17.27 3.81
N ASN A 76 9.34 18.41 4.43
CA ASN A 76 8.03 18.60 5.05
C ASN A 76 7.06 19.24 4.05
N MET A 77 5.87 18.69 3.92
CA MET A 77 4.83 19.20 3.04
C MET A 77 3.51 19.34 3.80
N ARG A 78 2.76 20.40 3.49
CA ARG A 78 1.37 20.51 3.90
C ARG A 78 0.53 19.50 3.13
N ALA A 79 -0.57 19.04 3.70
CA ALA A 79 -1.45 18.08 3.03
C ALA A 79 -1.85 18.53 1.61
N ARG A 80 -2.22 19.80 1.45
CA ARG A 80 -2.59 20.37 0.15
C ARG A 80 -1.46 20.30 -0.88
N ASP A 81 -0.22 20.58 -0.48
CA ASP A 81 0.94 20.60 -1.37
C ASP A 81 1.32 19.16 -1.75
N TYR A 82 1.21 18.25 -0.78
CA TYR A 82 1.41 16.83 -1.01
C TYR A 82 0.41 16.24 -2.02
N PHE A 83 -0.87 16.62 -1.95
CA PHE A 83 -1.86 16.18 -2.93
C PHE A 83 -1.45 16.54 -4.36
N GLY A 84 -0.99 17.77 -4.59
CA GLY A 84 -0.47 18.17 -5.91
C GLY A 84 0.83 17.45 -6.31
N TYR A 85 1.63 17.04 -5.32
CA TYR A 85 2.90 16.34 -5.56
C TYR A 85 2.74 14.83 -5.80
N LYS A 86 1.68 14.23 -5.29
CA LYS A 86 1.41 12.78 -5.28
C LYS A 86 1.58 12.13 -6.65
N LYS A 87 1.10 12.78 -7.72
CA LYS A 87 1.24 12.28 -9.09
C LYS A 87 2.69 12.12 -9.56
N LYS A 88 3.58 12.94 -9.03
CA LYS A 88 5.02 12.86 -9.35
C LYS A 88 5.70 11.64 -8.73
N LEU A 89 5.04 11.01 -7.74
CA LEU A 89 5.55 9.82 -7.06
C LEU A 89 5.14 8.51 -7.75
N VAL A 90 4.21 8.57 -8.71
CA VAL A 90 3.75 7.37 -9.46
C VAL A 90 4.92 6.61 -10.12
N PRO A 91 5.88 7.26 -10.82
CA PRO A 91 7.02 6.55 -11.38
C PRO A 91 7.84 5.79 -10.31
N THR A 92 8.05 6.41 -9.14
CA THR A 92 8.78 5.79 -8.02
C THR A 92 8.05 4.55 -7.48
N ILE A 93 6.70 4.61 -7.40
CA ILE A 93 5.87 3.48 -6.99
C ILE A 93 5.99 2.34 -8.00
N CYS A 94 5.85 2.63 -9.29
CA CYS A 94 5.95 1.64 -10.35
C CYS A 94 7.36 1.01 -10.42
N GLU A 95 8.40 1.80 -10.25
CA GLU A 95 9.78 1.31 -10.19
C GLU A 95 9.97 0.35 -9.02
N ALA A 96 9.55 0.76 -7.81
CA ALA A 96 9.67 -0.08 -6.62
C ALA A 96 8.88 -1.40 -6.77
N PHE A 97 7.68 -1.35 -7.32
CA PHE A 97 6.87 -2.54 -7.59
C PHE A 97 7.56 -3.45 -8.61
N SER A 98 8.06 -2.92 -9.72
CA SER A 98 8.75 -3.71 -10.75
C SER A 98 10.03 -4.38 -10.26
N GLU A 99 10.75 -3.75 -9.31
CA GLU A 99 11.92 -4.38 -8.70
C GLU A 99 11.54 -5.52 -7.76
N LEU A 100 10.44 -5.40 -7.02
CA LEU A 100 9.91 -6.50 -6.20
C LEU A 100 9.36 -7.64 -7.06
N GLU A 101 8.70 -7.35 -8.17
CA GLU A 101 8.17 -8.35 -9.10
C GLU A 101 9.25 -9.27 -9.67
N LYS A 102 10.49 -8.80 -9.79
CA LYS A 102 11.63 -9.63 -10.21
C LYS A 102 12.09 -10.62 -9.12
N GLN A 103 11.67 -10.40 -7.87
CA GLN A 103 12.17 -11.12 -6.69
C GLN A 103 11.10 -12.03 -6.07
N ALA A 104 9.84 -11.90 -6.47
CA ALA A 104 8.71 -12.60 -5.86
C ALA A 104 7.74 -13.15 -6.90
N ASP A 105 7.26 -14.37 -6.68
CA ASP A 105 6.23 -14.99 -7.52
C ASP A 105 4.84 -14.36 -7.25
N ILE A 106 4.62 -13.86 -6.05
CA ILE A 106 3.36 -13.24 -5.62
C ILE A 106 3.68 -12.01 -4.78
N ILE A 107 3.11 -10.86 -5.15
CA ILE A 107 3.13 -9.63 -4.36
C ILE A 107 1.74 -9.40 -3.79
N VAL A 108 1.65 -9.35 -2.46
CA VAL A 108 0.42 -8.99 -1.75
C VAL A 108 0.44 -7.50 -1.45
N MET A 109 -0.48 -6.76 -2.05
CA MET A 109 -0.60 -5.32 -1.86
C MET A 109 -1.65 -4.99 -0.80
N GLU A 110 -1.31 -4.06 0.07
CA GLU A 110 -2.20 -3.51 1.08
C GLU A 110 -2.61 -2.08 0.70
N GLY A 111 -3.91 -1.83 0.68
CA GLY A 111 -4.46 -0.49 0.53
C GLY A 111 -4.37 0.34 1.81
N ALA A 112 -4.92 1.55 1.77
CA ALA A 112 -5.05 2.43 2.92
C ALA A 112 -6.38 3.18 2.88
N GLY A 113 -7.05 3.28 4.04
CA GLY A 113 -8.39 3.85 4.12
C GLY A 113 -9.41 3.01 3.35
N SER A 114 -10.36 3.66 2.71
CA SER A 114 -11.41 3.01 1.92
C SER A 114 -11.24 3.29 0.42
N PRO A 115 -11.43 2.30 -0.46
CA PRO A 115 -11.46 2.54 -1.90
C PRO A 115 -12.72 3.34 -2.34
N ALA A 116 -13.69 3.50 -1.45
CA ALA A 116 -14.93 4.25 -1.68
C ALA A 116 -14.84 5.74 -1.26
N GLU A 117 -13.65 6.25 -0.92
CA GLU A 117 -13.45 7.68 -0.65
C GLU A 117 -13.43 8.48 -1.97
N ILE A 118 -14.61 8.69 -2.53
CA ILE A 118 -14.81 9.28 -3.88
C ILE A 118 -14.21 10.68 -4.04
N ASN A 119 -14.12 11.45 -2.95
CA ASN A 119 -13.51 12.77 -2.91
C ASN A 119 -11.98 12.76 -3.05
N LEU A 120 -11.33 11.62 -2.82
CA LEU A 120 -9.88 11.45 -2.93
C LEU A 120 -9.46 10.59 -4.14
N LYS A 121 -10.43 10.13 -4.91
CA LYS A 121 -10.25 9.12 -5.97
C LYS A 121 -9.35 9.57 -7.11
N SER A 122 -9.41 10.86 -7.50
CA SER A 122 -8.62 11.39 -8.62
C SER A 122 -7.11 11.26 -8.44
N ASP A 123 -6.65 11.14 -7.20
CA ASP A 123 -5.24 11.10 -6.82
C ASP A 123 -4.91 9.84 -6.01
N ASP A 124 -5.72 8.77 -6.17
CA ASP A 124 -5.48 7.50 -5.51
C ASP A 124 -4.26 6.79 -6.10
N ILE A 125 -3.28 6.54 -5.23
CA ILE A 125 -2.05 5.78 -5.53
C ILE A 125 -1.90 4.56 -4.61
N VAL A 126 -2.93 4.23 -3.83
CA VAL A 126 -2.86 3.21 -2.76
C VAL A 126 -3.90 2.11 -2.91
N ASN A 127 -5.12 2.43 -3.32
CA ASN A 127 -6.23 1.48 -3.45
C ASN A 127 -6.46 1.10 -4.92
N MET A 128 -7.62 1.45 -5.49
CA MET A 128 -7.95 1.11 -6.86
C MET A 128 -7.03 1.78 -7.89
N GLY A 129 -6.50 2.97 -7.58
CA GLY A 129 -5.50 3.63 -8.40
C GLY A 129 -4.22 2.80 -8.53
N LEU A 130 -3.71 2.25 -7.41
CA LEU A 130 -2.57 1.34 -7.46
C LEU A 130 -2.91 0.06 -8.24
N ALA A 131 -4.07 -0.55 -7.95
CA ALA A 131 -4.50 -1.76 -8.66
C ALA A 131 -4.58 -1.58 -10.18
N LYS A 132 -4.98 -0.39 -10.65
CA LYS A 132 -4.96 -0.03 -12.07
C LYS A 132 -3.54 0.12 -12.62
N LEU A 133 -2.65 0.77 -11.87
CA LEU A 133 -1.25 1.02 -12.28
C LEU A 133 -0.47 -0.28 -12.52
N VAL A 134 -0.72 -1.30 -11.71
CA VAL A 134 0.03 -2.58 -11.75
C VAL A 134 -0.82 -3.74 -12.29
N ASP A 135 -2.00 -3.45 -12.82
CA ASP A 135 -2.96 -4.41 -13.39
C ASP A 135 -3.33 -5.57 -12.45
N ALA A 136 -3.51 -5.29 -11.17
CA ALA A 136 -3.76 -6.30 -10.17
C ALA A 136 -5.25 -6.62 -9.96
N PRO A 137 -5.58 -7.89 -9.66
CA PRO A 137 -6.89 -8.25 -9.10
C PRO A 137 -7.01 -7.76 -7.66
N VAL A 138 -8.24 -7.53 -7.21
CA VAL A 138 -8.55 -6.98 -5.89
C VAL A 138 -9.40 -7.95 -5.09
N LEU A 139 -9.04 -8.15 -3.83
CA LEU A 139 -9.89 -8.75 -2.81
C LEU A 139 -10.35 -7.61 -1.90
N LEU A 140 -11.67 -7.40 -1.82
CA LEU A 140 -12.25 -6.41 -0.95
C LEU A 140 -12.52 -7.04 0.42
N VAL A 141 -11.90 -6.50 1.46
CA VAL A 141 -11.99 -7.04 2.83
C VAL A 141 -12.85 -6.13 3.68
N GLY A 142 -13.81 -6.71 4.39
CA GLY A 142 -14.66 -6.03 5.37
C GLY A 142 -14.40 -6.53 6.78
N ASP A 143 -14.54 -5.64 7.76
CA ASP A 143 -14.43 -5.95 9.18
C ASP A 143 -15.79 -6.40 9.73
N ILE A 144 -15.92 -7.69 10.06
CA ILE A 144 -17.16 -8.29 10.58
C ILE A 144 -17.45 -7.88 12.03
N ASP A 145 -16.43 -7.54 12.81
CA ASP A 145 -16.58 -7.30 14.25
C ASP A 145 -17.36 -6.02 14.56
N ARG A 146 -17.35 -5.06 13.65
CA ARG A 146 -18.05 -3.78 13.82
C ARG A 146 -19.52 -3.80 13.42
N GLY A 147 -20.02 -4.89 12.85
CA GLY A 147 -21.35 -4.98 12.28
C GLY A 147 -21.51 -4.19 10.97
N GLY A 148 -22.58 -4.51 10.23
CA GLY A 148 -22.88 -3.83 8.95
C GLY A 148 -21.91 -4.16 7.80
N VAL A 149 -21.11 -5.21 7.89
CA VAL A 149 -20.08 -5.57 6.90
C VAL A 149 -20.66 -5.73 5.50
N PHE A 150 -21.84 -6.35 5.35
CA PHE A 150 -22.48 -6.50 4.04
C PHE A 150 -22.86 -5.15 3.42
N ALA A 151 -23.37 -4.21 4.24
CA ALA A 151 -23.68 -2.87 3.76
C ALA A 151 -22.40 -2.10 3.34
N GLN A 152 -21.30 -2.28 4.07
CA GLN A 152 -20.02 -1.67 3.75
C GLN A 152 -19.45 -2.24 2.43
N LEU A 153 -19.44 -3.56 2.26
CA LEU A 153 -18.96 -4.23 1.05
C LEU A 153 -19.82 -3.84 -0.15
N LEU A 154 -21.15 -3.94 -0.03
CA LEU A 154 -22.07 -3.56 -1.11
C LEU A 154 -21.96 -2.07 -1.45
N GLY A 155 -21.96 -1.20 -0.45
CA GLY A 155 -21.81 0.24 -0.65
C GLY A 155 -20.49 0.60 -1.34
N THR A 156 -19.39 -0.04 -0.95
CA THR A 156 -18.10 0.12 -1.62
C THR A 156 -18.20 -0.27 -3.10
N LEU A 157 -18.74 -1.46 -3.41
CA LEU A 157 -18.91 -1.91 -4.80
C LEU A 157 -19.77 -0.97 -5.64
N ILE A 158 -20.84 -0.41 -5.06
CA ILE A 158 -21.71 0.54 -5.78
C ILE A 158 -20.96 1.82 -6.15
N LEU A 159 -20.06 2.29 -5.29
CA LEU A 159 -19.31 3.52 -5.47
C LEU A 159 -18.08 3.37 -6.39
N LEU A 160 -17.65 2.15 -6.66
CA LEU A 160 -16.56 1.89 -7.60
C LEU A 160 -17.05 2.10 -9.05
N GLU A 161 -16.13 2.49 -9.92
CA GLU A 161 -16.37 2.55 -11.36
C GLU A 161 -16.37 1.15 -11.99
N GLU A 162 -16.89 1.01 -13.19
CA GLU A 162 -17.06 -0.31 -13.81
C GLU A 162 -15.71 -1.04 -14.04
N ASP A 163 -14.67 -0.33 -14.41
CA ASP A 163 -13.32 -0.88 -14.57
C ASP A 163 -12.69 -1.29 -13.23
N GLU A 164 -13.04 -0.61 -12.15
CA GLU A 164 -12.62 -0.94 -10.78
C GLU A 164 -13.39 -2.16 -10.26
N LYS A 165 -14.70 -2.21 -10.46
CA LYS A 165 -15.55 -3.38 -10.13
C LYS A 165 -15.04 -4.62 -10.82
N ALA A 166 -14.65 -4.51 -12.10
CA ALA A 166 -14.14 -5.62 -12.89
C ALA A 166 -12.85 -6.22 -12.29
N ARG A 167 -12.08 -5.43 -11.52
CA ARG A 167 -10.88 -5.90 -10.82
C ARG A 167 -11.20 -6.65 -9.53
N VAL A 168 -12.34 -6.42 -8.90
CA VAL A 168 -12.73 -7.12 -7.66
C VAL A 168 -13.07 -8.58 -7.98
N LYS A 169 -12.27 -9.50 -7.46
CA LYS A 169 -12.39 -10.95 -7.72
C LYS A 169 -12.88 -11.73 -6.49
N GLY A 170 -13.01 -11.07 -5.34
CA GLY A 170 -13.53 -11.68 -4.11
C GLY A 170 -13.84 -10.64 -3.04
N LEU A 171 -14.65 -11.08 -2.07
CA LEU A 171 -15.10 -10.34 -0.89
C LEU A 171 -14.76 -11.16 0.35
#